data_7b65b49ed49bf6f2540e10cae8c3a4b4
#
_entry.id   7b65b49ed49bf6f2540e10cae8c3a4b4
#
_cell.length_a   1.000
_cell.length_b   1.000
_cell.length_c   1.000
_cell.angle_alpha   90.00
_cell.angle_beta   90.00
_cell.angle_gamma   90.00
#
_symmetry.space_group_name_H-M   'P 1'
#
loop_
_entity.id
_entity.type
_entity.pdbx_description
1 polymer ?
#
loop_
_entity_poly.entity_id
_entity_poly.type
_entity_poly.pdbx_seq_one_letter_code
_entity_poly.pdbx_strand_id
1 'polypeptide(L)'
;MNKILIKKGSCTLDLGDGSERGLYVNQDYILQKLHSVHRGISLMYTYYPNDKEWPVRACNIKREEEQKFAWDSPYENYFPYRGGREGLLDDEPFNFMNDIRRHGMDVVLTITIDPSLTKEDMIEVAKDLRPYGRVLLRINHECTGSWFCYTRRATYQQIADFFVMCCDVMHEYAPNVKMVLCAGLFDDTTGKLEMEDIFLEAHKACDIWSGDNYLSLHWGWPNDIATKGKASFGSFDNEKVYQKFKKSVKRLQEITGQKKPMVLSEMNADGDVNGPYDQAKKMQAFMNRLEADPEKWLDAFTLYQFRDDGRLGLEVTDPNNSDVGIEQPILASYRESLHKPFFSKKFEVAGDVELPVKLRWSNAEDAEGIEIPVMIEKDPHFTELYFKDDLINQNLMLEFGGWWFYKKPGVKCIDLMSWFFENKITAPQEMKLRIFAPPADGKNHPFGKDGLPDFCVNGKALREVPDGEWMNNYYAVLSSVPEIRIDYEPVVGADDEYKID
;
A
#
# COMPACT_ATOMS: atom_id res chain seq x y z
N MET A 1 11.86 -28.21 -9.41
CA MET A 1 11.38 -26.86 -9.01
C MET A 1 10.74 -26.21 -10.20
N ASN A 2 9.73 -25.38 -9.96
CA ASN A 2 9.10 -24.60 -11.02
C ASN A 2 9.47 -23.14 -10.88
N LYS A 3 9.74 -22.46 -11.98
CA LYS A 3 9.73 -21.00 -12.05
C LYS A 3 8.28 -20.53 -12.07
N ILE A 4 7.96 -19.54 -11.27
CA ILE A 4 6.61 -18.98 -11.18
C ILE A 4 6.63 -17.46 -11.39
N LEU A 5 5.46 -16.93 -11.82
CA LEU A 5 5.21 -15.52 -11.98
C LEU A 5 4.11 -15.09 -11.02
N ILE A 6 4.30 -13.97 -10.34
CA ILE A 6 3.21 -13.30 -9.62
C ILE A 6 2.33 -12.57 -10.64
N LYS A 7 1.03 -12.71 -10.46
CA LYS A 7 0.00 -11.97 -11.18
C LYS A 7 -0.99 -11.35 -10.20
N LYS A 8 -1.58 -10.23 -10.58
CA LYS A 8 -2.61 -9.58 -9.78
C LYS A 8 -3.86 -10.44 -9.61
N GLY A 9 -4.54 -10.27 -8.48
CA GLY A 9 -5.91 -10.75 -8.25
C GLY A 9 -6.93 -10.04 -9.15
N SER A 10 -8.20 -10.28 -8.92
CA SER A 10 -9.28 -9.60 -9.64
C SER A 10 -9.46 -8.15 -9.18
N CYS A 11 -9.28 -7.91 -7.88
CA CYS A 11 -9.16 -6.59 -7.26
C CYS A 11 -8.05 -6.72 -6.21
N THR A 12 -7.04 -5.88 -6.26
CA THR A 12 -5.94 -5.95 -5.30
C THR A 12 -6.25 -5.13 -4.06
N LEU A 13 -5.60 -5.48 -2.94
CA LEU A 13 -5.74 -4.74 -1.70
C LEU A 13 -4.48 -3.96 -1.41
N ASP A 14 -4.68 -2.69 -1.07
CA ASP A 14 -3.68 -1.80 -0.50
C ASP A 14 -4.05 -1.50 0.94
N LEU A 15 -3.10 -1.07 1.72
CA LEU A 15 -3.31 -0.71 3.11
C LEU A 15 -2.75 0.68 3.38
N GLY A 16 -3.54 1.53 4.03
CA GLY A 16 -3.06 2.79 4.58
C GLY A 16 -2.17 2.51 5.80
N ASP A 17 -0.94 3.00 5.78
CA ASP A 17 -0.04 3.03 6.94
C ASP A 17 -0.15 4.39 7.66
N GLY A 18 -0.84 5.31 7.06
CA GLY A 18 -1.37 6.53 7.61
C GLY A 18 -0.41 7.45 8.33
N SER A 19 -1.01 8.45 8.95
CA SER A 19 -0.33 9.48 9.74
C SER A 19 -0.14 9.09 11.22
N GLU A 20 -0.71 7.98 11.68
CA GLU A 20 -0.79 7.64 13.10
C GLU A 20 -0.19 6.27 13.46
N ARG A 21 0.71 5.77 12.65
CA ARG A 21 1.30 4.44 12.82
C ARG A 21 2.03 4.18 14.13
N GLY A 22 2.48 5.21 14.83
CA GLY A 22 3.30 5.07 16.04
C GLY A 22 4.68 4.45 15.75
N LEU A 23 5.50 4.33 16.79
CA LEU A 23 6.90 3.88 16.65
C LEU A 23 7.04 2.37 16.37
N TYR A 24 6.07 1.56 16.76
CA TYR A 24 6.17 0.09 16.65
C TYR A 24 5.60 -0.46 15.34
N VAL A 25 4.76 0.29 14.61
CA VAL A 25 4.19 -0.19 13.35
C VAL A 25 5.20 -0.03 12.23
N ASN A 26 5.63 -1.14 11.69
CA ASN A 26 6.48 -1.25 10.50
C ASN A 26 5.97 -2.42 9.63
N GLN A 27 6.62 -2.68 8.51
CA GLN A 27 6.14 -3.71 7.58
C GLN A 27 6.29 -5.13 8.14
N ASP A 28 7.28 -5.40 9.01
CA ASP A 28 7.38 -6.68 9.72
C ASP A 28 6.17 -6.91 10.64
N TYR A 29 5.77 -5.89 11.39
CA TYR A 29 4.62 -5.94 12.29
C TYR A 29 3.31 -6.16 11.53
N ILE A 30 3.08 -5.38 10.46
CA ILE A 30 1.89 -5.52 9.60
C ILE A 30 1.82 -6.94 9.01
N LEU A 31 2.93 -7.44 8.49
CA LEU A 31 3.01 -8.79 7.91
C LEU A 31 2.73 -9.87 8.95
N GLN A 32 3.27 -9.74 10.16
CA GLN A 32 3.02 -10.67 11.25
C GLN A 32 1.54 -10.71 11.68
N LYS A 33 0.85 -9.56 11.61
CA LYS A 33 -0.59 -9.48 11.95
C LYS A 33 -1.51 -10.01 10.85
N LEU A 34 -1.15 -9.79 9.60
CA LEU A 34 -2.04 -10.05 8.47
C LEU A 34 -1.64 -11.28 7.64
N HIS A 35 -0.40 -11.77 7.80
CA HIS A 35 0.16 -12.92 7.07
C HIS A 35 0.04 -12.81 5.53
N SER A 36 -0.07 -11.61 5.02
CA SER A 36 -0.25 -11.36 3.59
C SER A 36 0.49 -10.12 3.12
N VAL A 37 0.91 -10.16 1.86
CA VAL A 37 1.59 -9.06 1.17
C VAL A 37 0.57 -8.32 0.32
N HIS A 38 0.34 -7.05 0.64
CA HIS A 38 -0.51 -6.16 -0.15
C HIS A 38 0.08 -5.87 -1.53
N ARG A 39 -0.71 -5.27 -2.43
CA ARG A 39 -0.15 -4.65 -3.63
C ARG A 39 0.73 -3.47 -3.23
N GLY A 40 0.22 -2.58 -2.39
CA GLY A 40 0.93 -1.40 -1.93
C GLY A 40 0.55 -0.97 -0.54
N ILE A 41 1.44 -0.17 0.04
CA ILE A 41 1.22 0.52 1.31
C ILE A 41 1.14 2.01 1.03
N SER A 42 0.09 2.65 1.54
CA SER A 42 -0.18 4.07 1.34
C SER A 42 0.45 4.90 2.46
N LEU A 43 1.30 5.84 2.08
CA LEU A 43 1.95 6.82 2.94
C LEU A 43 1.43 8.21 2.61
N MET A 44 1.32 9.09 3.62
CA MET A 44 0.80 10.46 3.47
C MET A 44 1.80 11.49 4.01
N TYR A 45 2.14 12.46 3.15
CA TYR A 45 3.13 13.51 3.45
C TYR A 45 2.66 14.87 2.95
N THR A 46 3.32 15.93 3.41
CA THR A 46 3.11 17.31 2.95
C THR A 46 4.37 17.87 2.34
N TYR A 47 4.24 18.80 1.37
CA TYR A 47 5.39 19.47 0.75
C TYR A 47 5.08 20.94 0.46
N TYR A 48 5.44 21.83 1.40
CA TYR A 48 5.24 23.27 1.33
C TYR A 48 6.57 24.03 1.52
N PRO A 49 7.59 23.79 0.67
CA PRO A 49 8.94 24.33 0.89
C PRO A 49 9.07 25.86 0.77
N ASN A 50 8.02 26.53 0.28
CA ASN A 50 7.94 27.99 0.24
C ASN A 50 7.52 28.59 1.59
N ASP A 51 6.99 27.79 2.52
CA ASP A 51 6.51 28.27 3.81
C ASP A 51 7.67 28.59 4.75
N LYS A 52 7.55 29.71 5.46
CA LYS A 52 8.60 30.21 6.35
C LYS A 52 8.97 29.22 7.47
N GLU A 53 8.01 28.43 7.92
CA GLU A 53 8.17 27.49 9.03
C GLU A 53 8.41 26.05 8.56
N TRP A 54 8.54 25.83 7.25
CA TRP A 54 8.86 24.54 6.69
C TRP A 54 10.25 24.06 7.17
N PRO A 55 10.45 22.79 7.54
CA PRO A 55 9.48 21.67 7.56
C PRO A 55 8.80 21.49 8.94
N VAL A 56 8.99 22.38 9.89
CA VAL A 56 8.45 22.26 11.25
C VAL A 56 6.92 22.39 11.24
N ARG A 57 6.40 23.18 10.30
CA ARG A 57 4.97 23.36 10.10
C ARG A 57 4.60 23.18 8.64
N ALA A 58 3.59 22.37 8.40
CA ALA A 58 3.17 22.02 7.04
C ALA A 58 2.54 23.18 6.27
N CYS A 59 1.92 24.15 6.95
CA CYS A 59 1.37 25.33 6.31
C CYS A 59 1.23 26.51 7.26
N ASN A 60 1.21 27.74 6.68
CA ASN A 60 1.07 29.01 7.41
C ASN A 60 -0.36 29.56 7.31
N ILE A 61 -1.37 28.75 7.57
CA ILE A 61 -2.75 29.24 7.65
C ILE A 61 -2.95 29.87 9.03
N LYS A 62 -3.52 31.08 9.04
CA LYS A 62 -3.87 31.74 10.29
C LYS A 62 -4.95 30.96 11.02
N ARG A 63 -4.81 30.84 12.33
CA ARG A 63 -5.72 30.08 13.18
C ARG A 63 -7.19 30.53 13.05
N GLU A 64 -7.43 31.82 12.82
CA GLU A 64 -8.79 32.37 12.58
C GLU A 64 -9.41 31.90 11.26
N GLU A 65 -8.58 31.55 10.28
CA GLU A 65 -9.01 30.95 9.01
C GLU A 65 -9.25 29.46 9.15
N GLU A 66 -8.45 28.80 10.00
CA GLU A 66 -8.58 27.39 10.35
C GLU A 66 -9.93 27.10 11.03
N GLN A 67 -10.39 27.99 11.91
CA GLN A 67 -11.65 27.85 12.64
C GLN A 67 -12.93 27.91 11.77
N LYS A 68 -12.83 28.27 10.51
CA LYS A 68 -13.97 28.27 9.58
C LYS A 68 -14.39 26.86 9.13
N PHE A 69 -13.59 25.88 9.41
CA PHE A 69 -13.84 24.50 9.05
C PHE A 69 -14.16 23.68 10.31
N ALA A 70 -14.86 22.57 10.13
CA ALA A 70 -15.18 21.66 11.23
C ALA A 70 -13.93 21.06 11.90
N TRP A 71 -12.79 21.14 11.23
CA TRP A 71 -11.48 20.71 11.71
C TRP A 71 -10.64 21.90 12.14
N ASP A 72 -9.96 21.78 13.28
CA ASP A 72 -9.23 22.88 13.93
C ASP A 72 -7.92 23.27 13.26
N SER A 73 -7.42 22.44 12.39
CA SER A 73 -6.22 22.77 11.63
C SER A 73 -6.46 22.55 10.16
N PRO A 74 -5.60 23.08 9.31
CA PRO A 74 -5.48 22.47 8.00
C PRO A 74 -5.25 20.98 8.25
N TYR A 75 -6.04 20.15 7.61
CA TYR A 75 -6.06 18.72 7.78
C TYR A 75 -4.78 18.09 7.18
N GLU A 76 -3.64 18.56 7.63
CA GLU A 76 -2.34 18.24 7.09
C GLU A 76 -1.30 18.11 8.20
N ASN A 77 -1.63 17.38 9.27
CA ASN A 77 -0.68 16.94 10.29
C ASN A 77 0.18 15.77 9.79
N TYR A 78 0.34 15.66 8.47
CA TYR A 78 1.22 14.67 7.88
C TYR A 78 2.68 15.08 8.05
N PHE A 79 3.55 14.09 8.04
CA PHE A 79 4.99 14.32 8.08
C PHE A 79 5.47 15.07 6.82
N PRO A 80 6.52 15.88 6.94
CA PRO A 80 7.06 16.60 5.81
C PRO A 80 7.81 15.65 4.84
N TYR A 81 7.55 15.81 3.54
CA TYR A 81 8.35 15.19 2.50
C TYR A 81 9.71 15.89 2.44
N ARG A 82 10.79 15.18 2.79
CA ARG A 82 12.13 15.74 2.96
C ARG A 82 13.01 15.68 1.70
N GLY A 83 12.47 15.19 0.60
CA GLY A 83 13.12 15.22 -0.73
C GLY A 83 12.97 16.56 -1.45
N GLY A 84 13.00 16.53 -2.78
CA GLY A 84 12.91 17.73 -3.59
C GLY A 84 14.03 18.71 -3.31
N ARG A 85 13.70 19.94 -2.94
CA ARG A 85 14.70 21.00 -2.64
C ARG A 85 15.64 20.69 -1.49
N GLU A 86 15.20 19.87 -0.52
CA GLU A 86 16.05 19.51 0.63
C GLU A 86 16.99 18.35 0.32
N GLY A 87 16.57 17.42 -0.51
CA GLY A 87 17.38 16.28 -0.95
C GLY A 87 17.77 15.29 0.16
N LEU A 88 16.98 15.20 1.24
CA LEU A 88 17.24 14.32 2.39
C LEU A 88 16.69 12.93 2.15
N LEU A 89 17.36 12.15 1.29
CA LEU A 89 16.89 10.86 0.81
C LEU A 89 17.06 9.69 1.81
N ASP A 90 17.64 9.95 2.99
CA ASP A 90 17.78 8.97 4.07
C ASP A 90 16.74 9.21 5.20
N ASP A 91 15.86 10.20 5.03
CA ASP A 91 14.81 10.58 5.96
C ASP A 91 13.42 10.12 5.46
N GLU A 92 12.35 10.58 6.09
CA GLU A 92 10.98 10.33 5.62
C GLU A 92 10.67 11.09 4.30
N PRO A 93 9.96 10.45 3.35
CA PRO A 93 9.34 9.12 3.38
C PRO A 93 10.26 7.96 2.96
N PHE A 94 11.50 8.22 2.56
CA PHE A 94 12.35 7.28 1.81
C PHE A 94 12.73 6.03 2.59
N ASN A 95 12.94 6.14 3.91
CA ASN A 95 13.18 5.00 4.80
C ASN A 95 11.97 4.03 4.82
N PHE A 96 10.74 4.56 4.87
CA PHE A 96 9.53 3.74 4.80
C PHE A 96 9.28 3.17 3.41
N MET A 97 9.55 3.95 2.36
CA MET A 97 9.49 3.46 0.97
C MET A 97 10.44 2.28 0.76
N ASN A 98 11.65 2.36 1.29
CA ASN A 98 12.61 1.25 1.28
C ASN A 98 12.05 0.01 2.01
N ASP A 99 11.45 0.21 3.19
CA ASP A 99 10.89 -0.89 3.98
C ASP A 99 9.72 -1.58 3.26
N ILE A 100 8.81 -0.82 2.68
CA ILE A 100 7.70 -1.34 1.86
C ILE A 100 8.22 -2.18 0.70
N ARG A 101 9.21 -1.65 -0.03
CA ARG A 101 9.77 -2.33 -1.20
C ARG A 101 10.53 -3.62 -0.85
N ARG A 102 11.26 -3.65 0.27
CA ARG A 102 11.93 -4.86 0.76
C ARG A 102 10.95 -5.99 1.07
N HIS A 103 9.74 -5.65 1.49
CA HIS A 103 8.65 -6.59 1.76
C HIS A 103 7.84 -6.96 0.51
N GLY A 104 8.32 -6.60 -0.68
CA GLY A 104 7.71 -7.00 -1.94
C GLY A 104 6.43 -6.26 -2.32
N MET A 105 6.21 -5.08 -1.76
CA MET A 105 5.07 -4.23 -2.03
C MET A 105 5.46 -2.98 -2.82
N ASP A 106 4.48 -2.32 -3.41
CA ASP A 106 4.65 -1.03 -4.07
C ASP A 106 4.36 0.10 -3.10
N VAL A 107 4.91 1.26 -3.40
CA VAL A 107 4.64 2.49 -2.64
C VAL A 107 3.43 3.18 -3.26
N VAL A 108 2.42 3.48 -2.43
CA VAL A 108 1.36 4.43 -2.75
C VAL A 108 1.65 5.69 -1.97
N LEU A 109 2.15 6.72 -2.63
CA LEU A 109 2.60 7.95 -1.99
C LEU A 109 1.59 9.06 -2.22
N THR A 110 0.99 9.54 -1.14
CA THR A 110 0.17 10.75 -1.16
C THR A 110 1.01 11.92 -0.68
N ILE A 111 1.02 13.01 -1.44
CA ILE A 111 1.65 14.26 -1.04
C ILE A 111 0.68 15.41 -1.24
N THR A 112 0.34 16.10 -0.16
CA THR A 112 -0.31 17.41 -0.26
C THR A 112 0.76 18.46 -0.52
N ILE A 113 0.63 19.14 -1.64
CA ILE A 113 1.68 19.96 -2.22
C ILE A 113 1.18 21.39 -2.46
N ASP A 114 2.08 22.36 -2.28
CA ASP A 114 1.84 23.75 -2.66
C ASP A 114 1.68 23.86 -4.19
N PRO A 115 0.49 24.25 -4.70
CA PRO A 115 0.27 24.40 -6.15
C PRO A 115 1.07 25.53 -6.81
N SER A 116 1.82 26.33 -6.04
CA SER A 116 2.70 27.38 -6.55
C SER A 116 4.11 26.88 -6.92
N LEU A 117 4.39 25.59 -6.68
CA LEU A 117 5.68 25.00 -7.06
C LEU A 117 5.86 24.95 -8.58
N THR A 118 7.11 25.07 -9.00
CA THR A 118 7.45 25.11 -10.42
C THR A 118 7.67 23.72 -11.01
N LYS A 119 7.79 23.66 -12.34
CA LYS A 119 8.16 22.44 -13.04
C LYS A 119 9.50 21.89 -12.55
N GLU A 120 10.47 22.78 -12.29
CA GLU A 120 11.80 22.43 -11.79
C GLU A 120 11.74 21.77 -10.41
N ASP A 121 10.88 22.27 -9.52
CA ASP A 121 10.65 21.63 -8.21
C ASP A 121 10.12 20.22 -8.36
N MET A 122 9.17 20.02 -9.25
CA MET A 122 8.59 18.70 -9.51
C MET A 122 9.54 17.74 -10.22
N ILE A 123 10.50 18.25 -11.01
CA ILE A 123 11.59 17.44 -11.57
C ILE A 123 12.48 16.87 -10.46
N GLU A 124 12.80 17.66 -9.41
CA GLU A 124 13.56 17.13 -8.27
C GLU A 124 12.79 16.02 -7.56
N VAL A 125 11.48 16.21 -7.30
CA VAL A 125 10.62 15.16 -6.75
C VAL A 125 10.60 13.91 -7.64
N ALA A 126 10.52 14.08 -8.96
CA ALA A 126 10.56 12.96 -9.90
C ALA A 126 11.88 12.17 -9.82
N LYS A 127 13.02 12.88 -9.69
CA LYS A 127 14.33 12.25 -9.52
C LYS A 127 14.40 11.41 -8.24
N ASP A 128 13.85 11.90 -7.14
CA ASP A 128 13.82 11.19 -5.87
C ASP A 128 13.07 9.86 -5.97
N LEU A 129 11.96 9.83 -6.72
CA LEU A 129 11.06 8.68 -6.79
C LEU A 129 11.53 7.58 -7.78
N ARG A 130 12.45 7.88 -8.66
CA ARG A 130 12.95 6.92 -9.68
C ARG A 130 13.45 5.58 -9.13
N PRO A 131 14.16 5.51 -7.97
CA PRO A 131 14.75 4.25 -7.53
C PRO A 131 13.73 3.23 -6.96
N TYR A 132 12.48 3.64 -6.68
CA TYR A 132 11.57 2.85 -5.84
C TYR A 132 10.64 1.91 -6.61
N GLY A 133 10.99 1.54 -7.84
CA GLY A 133 10.13 0.71 -8.68
C GLY A 133 8.82 1.41 -9.01
N ARG A 134 7.72 0.67 -9.15
CA ARG A 134 6.41 1.28 -9.38
C ARG A 134 5.98 2.06 -8.14
N VAL A 135 5.84 3.37 -8.29
CA VAL A 135 5.26 4.28 -7.28
C VAL A 135 3.92 4.79 -7.80
N LEU A 136 2.87 4.66 -7.00
CA LEU A 136 1.58 5.27 -7.28
C LEU A 136 1.54 6.60 -6.55
N LEU A 137 1.66 7.72 -7.29
CA LEU A 137 1.76 9.05 -6.72
C LEU A 137 0.41 9.77 -6.77
N ARG A 138 -0.14 10.06 -5.61
CA ARG A 138 -1.41 10.77 -5.41
C ARG A 138 -1.11 12.18 -4.91
N ILE A 139 -1.11 13.16 -5.82
CA ILE A 139 -0.87 14.57 -5.49
C ILE A 139 -2.19 15.26 -5.19
N ASN A 140 -2.26 15.98 -4.06
CA ASN A 140 -3.40 16.80 -3.69
C ASN A 140 -4.72 16.00 -3.77
N HIS A 141 -4.81 14.93 -2.99
CA HIS A 141 -5.98 14.07 -2.95
C HIS A 141 -7.24 14.82 -2.45
N GLU A 142 -8.41 14.32 -2.83
CA GLU A 142 -9.70 14.98 -2.54
C GLU A 142 -9.74 16.43 -3.01
N CYS A 143 -9.19 16.69 -4.19
CA CYS A 143 -8.94 18.03 -4.70
C CYS A 143 -10.18 18.87 -5.04
N THR A 144 -11.37 18.30 -4.95
CA THR A 144 -12.66 19.02 -5.04
C THR A 144 -13.16 19.49 -3.68
N GLY A 145 -12.54 19.05 -2.58
CA GLY A 145 -12.86 19.49 -1.23
C GLY A 145 -12.29 20.87 -0.90
N SER A 146 -12.54 21.33 0.33
CA SER A 146 -12.09 22.65 0.79
C SER A 146 -11.35 22.62 2.11
N TRP A 147 -10.99 21.42 2.58
CA TRP A 147 -10.41 21.21 3.91
C TRP A 147 -8.89 21.18 3.93
N PHE A 148 -8.20 20.99 2.80
CA PHE A 148 -6.74 21.00 2.74
C PHE A 148 -6.15 22.40 2.53
N CYS A 149 -4.88 22.59 2.94
CA CYS A 149 -4.14 23.83 2.77
C CYS A 149 -4.07 24.29 1.32
N TYR A 150 -3.77 23.42 0.40
CA TYR A 150 -3.61 23.76 -1.01
C TYR A 150 -4.90 24.29 -1.63
N THR A 151 -6.09 23.85 -1.19
CA THR A 151 -7.36 24.35 -1.70
C THR A 151 -7.68 25.78 -1.23
N ARG A 152 -6.92 26.29 -0.26
CA ARG A 152 -7.02 27.67 0.23
C ARG A 152 -6.01 28.61 -0.42
N ARG A 153 -5.03 28.06 -1.12
CA ARG A 153 -3.93 28.82 -1.77
C ARG A 153 -4.13 29.00 -3.26
N ALA A 154 -4.94 28.16 -3.87
CA ALA A 154 -5.16 28.16 -5.31
C ALA A 154 -6.64 27.90 -5.64
N THR A 155 -7.07 28.36 -6.79
CA THR A 155 -8.37 28.00 -7.34
C THR A 155 -8.36 26.53 -7.81
N TYR A 156 -9.53 25.92 -7.89
CA TYR A 156 -9.64 24.53 -8.38
C TYR A 156 -9.07 24.37 -9.79
N GLN A 157 -9.19 25.37 -10.66
CA GLN A 157 -8.56 25.34 -11.98
C GLN A 157 -7.02 25.32 -11.89
N GLN A 158 -6.44 26.14 -11.01
CA GLN A 158 -4.98 26.12 -10.80
C GLN A 158 -4.50 24.80 -10.22
N ILE A 159 -5.29 24.17 -9.33
CA ILE A 159 -4.99 22.83 -8.79
C ILE A 159 -5.02 21.78 -9.90
N ALA A 160 -6.02 21.82 -10.78
CA ALA A 160 -6.13 20.91 -11.92
C ALA A 160 -4.97 21.10 -12.90
N ASP A 161 -4.63 22.34 -13.25
CA ASP A 161 -3.51 22.67 -14.15
C ASP A 161 -2.17 22.23 -13.56
N PHE A 162 -1.96 22.44 -12.26
CA PHE A 162 -0.79 21.97 -11.55
C PHE A 162 -0.67 20.44 -11.59
N PHE A 163 -1.77 19.72 -11.39
CA PHE A 163 -1.79 18.26 -11.49
C PHE A 163 -1.40 17.77 -12.89
N VAL A 164 -1.90 18.42 -13.95
CA VAL A 164 -1.53 18.09 -15.33
C VAL A 164 -0.03 18.31 -15.57
N MET A 165 0.51 19.43 -15.09
CA MET A 165 1.96 19.70 -15.16
C MET A 165 2.76 18.62 -14.42
N CYS A 166 2.30 18.17 -13.24
CA CYS A 166 2.93 17.07 -12.51
C CYS A 166 2.90 15.75 -13.30
N CYS A 167 1.79 15.43 -13.98
CA CYS A 167 1.72 14.26 -14.86
C CYS A 167 2.79 14.33 -15.97
N ASP A 168 2.90 15.45 -16.66
CA ASP A 168 3.90 15.64 -17.72
C ASP A 168 5.32 15.44 -17.19
N VAL A 169 5.62 16.00 -16.01
CA VAL A 169 6.94 15.86 -15.38
C VAL A 169 7.23 14.41 -15.01
N MET A 170 6.28 13.73 -14.34
CA MET A 170 6.52 12.34 -13.93
C MET A 170 6.65 11.42 -15.14
N HIS A 171 5.83 11.56 -16.15
CA HIS A 171 5.94 10.76 -17.38
C HIS A 171 7.27 10.98 -18.11
N GLU A 172 7.82 12.19 -18.05
CA GLU A 172 9.10 12.50 -18.70
C GLU A 172 10.32 12.07 -17.87
N TYR A 173 10.30 12.34 -16.56
CA TYR A 173 11.49 12.20 -15.70
C TYR A 173 11.47 10.99 -14.74
N ALA A 174 10.30 10.38 -14.51
CA ALA A 174 10.14 9.21 -13.65
C ALA A 174 9.03 8.28 -14.18
N PRO A 175 9.20 7.60 -15.32
CA PRO A 175 8.15 6.79 -15.96
C PRO A 175 7.69 5.58 -15.11
N ASN A 176 8.43 5.23 -14.07
CA ASN A 176 8.03 4.26 -13.05
C ASN A 176 6.95 4.79 -12.10
N VAL A 177 6.75 6.11 -12.04
CA VAL A 177 5.69 6.74 -11.25
C VAL A 177 4.39 6.73 -12.05
N LYS A 178 3.31 6.27 -11.42
CA LYS A 178 1.95 6.29 -11.98
C LYS A 178 1.12 7.32 -11.23
N MET A 179 0.64 8.30 -11.97
CA MET A 179 -0.10 9.44 -11.41
C MET A 179 -1.53 9.05 -11.09
N VAL A 180 -1.92 9.24 -9.84
CA VAL A 180 -3.27 8.92 -9.33
C VAL A 180 -4.03 10.21 -9.07
N LEU A 181 -5.14 10.41 -9.75
CA LEU A 181 -6.03 11.55 -9.51
C LEU A 181 -7.18 11.13 -8.58
N CYS A 182 -7.25 11.76 -7.41
CA CYS A 182 -8.37 11.65 -6.49
C CYS A 182 -9.19 12.95 -6.54
N ALA A 183 -10.20 12.96 -7.40
CA ALA A 183 -11.12 14.07 -7.58
C ALA A 183 -12.56 13.66 -7.18
N GLY A 184 -13.53 14.53 -7.44
CA GLY A 184 -14.93 14.32 -7.09
C GLY A 184 -15.57 13.08 -7.72
N LEU A 185 -16.51 12.51 -7.01
CA LEU A 185 -17.27 11.34 -7.42
C LEU A 185 -18.59 11.75 -8.08
N PHE A 186 -19.27 10.77 -8.68
CA PHE A 186 -20.56 10.96 -9.35
C PHE A 186 -21.64 11.47 -8.39
N ASP A 187 -22.34 12.51 -8.81
CA ASP A 187 -23.50 13.08 -8.13
C ASP A 187 -24.77 12.74 -8.90
N ASP A 188 -25.65 11.98 -8.28
CA ASP A 188 -26.95 11.57 -8.86
C ASP A 188 -27.86 12.77 -9.15
N THR A 189 -27.66 13.91 -8.47
CA THR A 189 -28.49 15.12 -8.63
C THR A 189 -28.16 15.86 -9.92
N THR A 190 -26.87 15.97 -10.22
CA THR A 190 -26.38 16.69 -11.40
C THR A 190 -26.15 15.77 -12.61
N GLY A 191 -26.02 14.46 -12.37
CA GLY A 191 -25.66 13.50 -13.41
C GLY A 191 -24.21 13.61 -13.91
N LYS A 192 -23.36 14.34 -13.17
CA LYS A 192 -21.96 14.61 -13.48
C LYS A 192 -21.06 14.19 -12.33
N LEU A 193 -19.76 14.17 -12.58
CA LEU A 193 -18.77 14.17 -11.50
C LEU A 193 -18.74 15.56 -10.85
N GLU A 194 -18.42 15.60 -9.57
CA GLU A 194 -18.18 16.86 -8.89
C GLU A 194 -17.05 17.63 -9.57
N MET A 195 -17.27 18.89 -9.92
CA MET A 195 -16.34 19.76 -10.65
C MET A 195 -15.79 19.15 -11.97
N GLU A 196 -16.60 18.33 -12.65
CA GLU A 196 -16.23 17.61 -13.87
C GLU A 196 -15.53 18.47 -14.93
N ASP A 197 -16.11 19.66 -15.19
CA ASP A 197 -15.63 20.54 -16.25
C ASP A 197 -14.22 21.11 -15.92
N ILE A 198 -13.90 21.32 -14.63
CA ILE A 198 -12.62 21.84 -14.16
C ILE A 198 -11.52 20.78 -14.24
N PHE A 199 -11.82 19.54 -13.83
CA PHE A 199 -10.84 18.47 -13.73
C PHE A 199 -10.78 17.56 -14.96
N LEU A 200 -11.46 17.87 -16.05
CA LEU A 200 -11.51 17.02 -17.25
C LEU A 200 -10.12 16.69 -17.81
N GLU A 201 -9.24 17.70 -17.96
CA GLU A 201 -7.90 17.49 -18.49
C GLU A 201 -7.02 16.71 -17.50
N ALA A 202 -7.19 16.90 -16.19
CA ALA A 202 -6.52 16.11 -15.18
C ALA A 202 -6.96 14.63 -15.22
N HIS A 203 -8.26 14.35 -15.43
CA HIS A 203 -8.77 12.99 -15.64
C HIS A 203 -8.20 12.32 -16.90
N LYS A 204 -7.91 13.10 -17.94
CA LYS A 204 -7.25 12.60 -19.15
C LYS A 204 -5.77 12.35 -18.96
N ALA A 205 -5.07 13.21 -18.20
CA ALA A 205 -3.63 13.16 -18.01
C ALA A 205 -3.17 12.07 -17.04
N CYS A 206 -3.91 11.79 -15.96
CA CYS A 206 -3.53 10.80 -14.96
C CYS A 206 -3.44 9.38 -15.52
N ASP A 207 -2.73 8.49 -14.83
CA ASP A 207 -2.65 7.06 -15.18
C ASP A 207 -3.78 6.25 -14.54
N ILE A 208 -4.21 6.65 -13.34
CA ILE A 208 -5.15 5.92 -12.50
C ILE A 208 -6.20 6.90 -11.98
N TRP A 209 -7.46 6.54 -12.09
CA TRP A 209 -8.55 7.25 -11.43
C TRP A 209 -8.72 6.74 -10.02
N SER A 210 -9.01 7.63 -9.09
CA SER A 210 -9.31 7.23 -7.73
C SER A 210 -10.41 8.09 -7.10
N GLY A 211 -10.91 7.61 -5.98
CA GLY A 211 -11.85 8.34 -5.17
C GLY A 211 -11.81 7.83 -3.73
N ASP A 212 -12.10 8.73 -2.81
CA ASP A 212 -12.18 8.46 -1.39
C ASP A 212 -13.63 8.57 -0.96
N ASN A 213 -14.10 7.62 -0.19
CA ASN A 213 -15.42 7.69 0.44
C ASN A 213 -15.51 6.63 1.54
N TYR A 214 -16.03 7.02 2.67
CA TYR A 214 -16.20 6.13 3.81
C TYR A 214 -17.63 5.59 3.88
N LEU A 215 -17.81 4.38 4.38
CA LEU A 215 -19.13 3.78 4.62
C LEU A 215 -19.81 4.39 5.85
N SER A 216 -19.01 4.90 6.76
CA SER A 216 -19.40 5.77 7.84
C SER A 216 -18.21 6.61 8.26
N LEU A 217 -18.45 7.80 8.75
CA LEU A 217 -17.44 8.73 9.23
C LEU A 217 -18.06 9.70 10.21
N HIS A 218 -17.27 10.14 11.17
CA HIS A 218 -17.64 11.27 12.03
C HIS A 218 -16.77 12.49 11.69
N TRP A 219 -17.30 13.66 11.97
CA TRP A 219 -16.65 14.95 11.77
C TRP A 219 -16.66 15.74 13.07
N GLY A 220 -15.66 16.57 13.29
CA GLY A 220 -15.56 17.44 14.45
C GLY A 220 -14.40 17.12 15.38
N TRP A 221 -13.49 16.22 14.95
CA TRP A 221 -12.22 16.00 15.62
C TRP A 221 -11.42 17.34 15.67
N PRO A 222 -10.71 17.70 16.76
CA PRO A 222 -10.45 16.90 17.94
C PRO A 222 -11.51 17.08 19.07
N ASN A 223 -12.60 17.78 18.81
CA ASN A 223 -13.63 18.09 19.78
C ASN A 223 -14.54 16.90 20.05
N ASP A 224 -13.98 15.87 20.64
CA ASP A 224 -14.64 14.72 21.19
C ASP A 224 -15.73 14.07 20.32
N ILE A 225 -15.29 13.17 19.58
CA ILE A 225 -15.96 12.29 18.65
C ILE A 225 -17.15 11.57 19.26
N ALA A 226 -16.97 11.11 20.49
CA ALA A 226 -17.92 10.26 21.18
C ALA A 226 -19.03 11.04 21.90
N THR A 227 -18.96 12.37 21.98
CA THR A 227 -19.96 13.14 22.70
C THR A 227 -21.17 13.40 21.80
N LYS A 228 -22.22 12.61 22.02
CA LYS A 228 -23.50 12.75 21.33
C LYS A 228 -23.97 14.22 21.29
N GLY A 229 -24.18 14.73 20.07
CA GLY A 229 -24.66 16.09 19.82
C GLY A 229 -23.58 17.16 19.67
N LYS A 230 -22.28 16.81 19.79
CA LYS A 230 -21.16 17.73 19.58
C LYS A 230 -20.37 17.47 18.29
N ALA A 231 -20.44 16.27 17.75
CA ALA A 231 -19.83 15.91 16.47
C ALA A 231 -20.90 15.56 15.44
N SER A 232 -20.65 15.89 14.19
CA SER A 232 -21.46 15.40 13.07
C SER A 232 -20.92 14.04 12.62
N PHE A 233 -21.83 13.13 12.30
CA PHE A 233 -21.46 11.83 11.77
C PHE A 233 -22.43 11.40 10.67
N GLY A 234 -21.95 10.53 9.79
CA GLY A 234 -22.75 9.89 8.75
C GLY A 234 -22.50 8.39 8.71
N SER A 235 -23.55 7.64 8.47
CA SER A 235 -23.49 6.23 8.10
C SER A 235 -24.27 6.06 6.81
N PHE A 236 -23.61 5.52 5.79
CA PHE A 236 -24.13 5.46 4.44
C PHE A 236 -24.51 4.02 4.09
N ASP A 237 -25.46 3.89 3.18
CA ASP A 237 -25.84 2.61 2.62
C ASP A 237 -24.74 2.08 1.71
N ASN A 238 -24.28 0.85 1.97
CA ASN A 238 -23.18 0.24 1.22
C ASN A 238 -23.45 0.16 -0.28
N GLU A 239 -24.68 -0.17 -0.70
CA GLU A 239 -25.00 -0.29 -2.12
C GLU A 239 -25.01 1.10 -2.79
N LYS A 240 -25.47 2.14 -2.12
CA LYS A 240 -25.41 3.51 -2.65
C LYS A 240 -23.98 3.95 -2.86
N VAL A 241 -23.09 3.73 -1.88
CA VAL A 241 -21.68 4.05 -2.01
C VAL A 241 -21.04 3.23 -3.15
N TYR A 242 -21.31 1.94 -3.19
CA TYR A 242 -20.86 1.05 -4.26
C TYR A 242 -21.26 1.56 -5.65
N GLN A 243 -22.55 1.90 -5.83
CA GLN A 243 -23.07 2.39 -7.10
C GLN A 243 -22.51 3.77 -7.48
N LYS A 244 -22.24 4.62 -6.50
CA LYS A 244 -21.61 5.94 -6.73
C LYS A 244 -20.25 5.76 -7.42
N PHE A 245 -19.39 4.87 -6.91
CA PHE A 245 -18.11 4.57 -7.54
C PHE A 245 -18.23 3.96 -8.92
N LYS A 246 -19.11 2.96 -9.07
CA LYS A 246 -19.34 2.30 -10.36
C LYS A 246 -19.86 3.27 -11.43
N LYS A 247 -20.72 4.19 -11.06
CA LYS A 247 -21.18 5.29 -11.93
C LYS A 247 -20.06 6.27 -12.26
N SER A 248 -19.18 6.58 -11.28
CA SER A 248 -18.01 7.43 -11.52
C SER A 248 -17.11 6.86 -12.60
N VAL A 249 -16.80 5.57 -12.54
CA VAL A 249 -16.00 4.91 -13.59
C VAL A 249 -16.65 5.01 -14.97
N LYS A 250 -17.94 4.73 -15.06
CA LYS A 250 -18.67 4.82 -16.34
C LYS A 250 -18.65 6.26 -16.88
N ARG A 251 -18.87 7.24 -16.00
CA ARG A 251 -18.84 8.64 -16.39
C ARG A 251 -17.45 9.09 -16.84
N LEU A 252 -16.40 8.68 -16.13
CA LEU A 252 -15.01 8.96 -16.52
C LEU A 252 -14.67 8.37 -17.89
N GLN A 253 -15.07 7.14 -18.18
CA GLN A 253 -14.89 6.54 -19.49
C GLN A 253 -15.64 7.31 -20.59
N GLU A 254 -16.84 7.79 -20.29
CA GLU A 254 -17.68 8.55 -21.21
C GLU A 254 -17.07 9.92 -21.57
N ILE A 255 -16.67 10.70 -20.56
CA ILE A 255 -16.17 12.07 -20.78
C ILE A 255 -14.74 12.14 -21.28
N THR A 256 -13.90 11.14 -20.93
CA THR A 256 -12.50 11.12 -21.38
C THR A 256 -12.30 10.34 -22.67
N GLY A 257 -13.21 9.43 -23.00
CA GLY A 257 -13.03 8.46 -24.07
C GLY A 257 -11.95 7.40 -23.78
N GLN A 258 -11.45 7.32 -22.54
CA GLN A 258 -10.34 6.47 -22.12
C GLN A 258 -10.82 5.37 -21.17
N LYS A 259 -9.99 4.33 -21.02
CA LYS A 259 -10.19 3.26 -20.06
C LYS A 259 -8.96 3.17 -19.19
N LYS A 260 -9.09 3.52 -17.91
CA LYS A 260 -7.99 3.50 -16.93
C LYS A 260 -8.38 2.67 -15.72
N PRO A 261 -7.40 2.17 -14.95
CA PRO A 261 -7.65 1.56 -13.65
C PRO A 261 -8.39 2.52 -12.73
N MET A 262 -9.29 1.97 -11.90
CA MET A 262 -9.97 2.70 -10.81
C MET A 262 -9.55 2.11 -9.49
N VAL A 263 -9.21 2.98 -8.55
CA VAL A 263 -8.80 2.62 -7.18
C VAL A 263 -9.69 3.34 -6.18
N LEU A 264 -10.17 2.63 -5.17
CA LEU A 264 -10.63 3.28 -3.94
C LEU A 264 -9.40 3.55 -3.09
N SER A 265 -8.96 4.80 -3.03
CA SER A 265 -7.70 5.15 -2.39
C SER A 265 -7.81 5.37 -0.88
N GLU A 266 -9.03 5.61 -0.38
CA GLU A 266 -9.34 5.58 1.04
C GLU A 266 -10.75 5.09 1.25
N MET A 267 -10.91 4.04 2.03
CA MET A 267 -12.22 3.55 2.45
C MET A 267 -12.13 2.78 3.76
N ASN A 268 -13.10 3.03 4.62
CA ASN A 268 -13.41 2.24 5.79
C ASN A 268 -14.83 2.55 6.29
N ALA A 269 -15.24 1.90 7.34
CA ALA A 269 -16.36 2.29 8.19
C ALA A 269 -15.80 2.70 9.56
N ASP A 270 -16.40 3.71 10.16
CA ASP A 270 -15.94 4.27 11.43
C ASP A 270 -16.50 3.45 12.60
N GLY A 271 -15.60 2.92 13.43
CA GLY A 271 -15.95 2.15 14.62
C GLY A 271 -16.66 2.95 15.71
N ASP A 272 -16.45 4.27 15.77
CA ASP A 272 -17.17 5.15 16.69
C ASP A 272 -18.62 5.38 16.29
N VAL A 273 -18.89 5.36 15.00
CA VAL A 273 -20.24 5.56 14.46
C VAL A 273 -21.05 4.26 14.53
N ASN A 274 -20.44 3.15 14.15
CA ASN A 274 -21.15 1.88 14.02
C ASN A 274 -20.92 0.92 15.20
N GLY A 275 -19.87 1.13 15.98
CA GLY A 275 -19.31 0.13 16.87
C GLY A 275 -18.38 -0.84 16.12
N PRO A 276 -17.38 -1.43 16.81
CA PRO A 276 -16.30 -2.17 16.17
C PRO A 276 -16.75 -3.44 15.44
N TYR A 277 -17.78 -4.13 15.93
CA TYR A 277 -18.31 -5.32 15.27
C TYR A 277 -19.14 -5.01 14.03
N ASP A 278 -19.91 -3.92 14.05
CA ASP A 278 -20.70 -3.50 12.88
C ASP A 278 -19.82 -2.83 11.84
N GLN A 279 -18.73 -2.17 12.22
CA GLN A 279 -17.65 -1.75 11.33
C GLN A 279 -17.13 -2.93 10.50
N ALA A 280 -16.72 -4.02 11.17
CA ALA A 280 -16.22 -5.21 10.51
C ALA A 280 -17.25 -5.82 9.55
N LYS A 281 -18.50 -5.97 9.97
CA LYS A 281 -19.59 -6.50 9.13
C LYS A 281 -19.87 -5.61 7.93
N LYS A 282 -19.84 -4.30 8.11
CA LYS A 282 -20.12 -3.32 7.05
C LYS A 282 -19.04 -3.36 5.97
N MET A 283 -17.77 -3.44 6.38
CA MET A 283 -16.64 -3.59 5.48
C MET A 283 -16.67 -4.93 4.75
N GLN A 284 -16.89 -6.04 5.47
CA GLN A 284 -16.98 -7.35 4.86
C GLN A 284 -18.12 -7.45 3.83
N ALA A 285 -19.28 -6.83 4.13
CA ALA A 285 -20.39 -6.78 3.19
C ALA A 285 -20.02 -6.02 1.89
N PHE A 286 -19.28 -4.92 2.01
CA PHE A 286 -18.79 -4.19 0.84
C PHE A 286 -17.80 -5.00 0.01
N MET A 287 -16.84 -5.67 0.65
CA MET A 287 -15.86 -6.52 -0.03
C MET A 287 -16.53 -7.74 -0.71
N ASN A 288 -17.51 -8.37 -0.06
CA ASN A 288 -18.29 -9.45 -0.66
C ASN A 288 -19.11 -8.95 -1.87
N ARG A 289 -19.60 -7.70 -1.82
CA ARG A 289 -20.30 -7.09 -2.95
C ARG A 289 -19.38 -6.87 -4.15
N LEU A 290 -18.12 -6.48 -3.93
CA LEU A 290 -17.10 -6.38 -4.98
C LEU A 290 -16.82 -7.76 -5.62
N GLU A 291 -16.64 -8.78 -4.80
CA GLU A 291 -16.37 -10.14 -5.25
C GLU A 291 -17.55 -10.71 -6.10
N ALA A 292 -18.77 -10.43 -5.68
CA ALA A 292 -19.99 -10.91 -6.33
C ALA A 292 -20.30 -10.18 -7.65
N ASP A 293 -19.71 -9.03 -7.95
CA ASP A 293 -19.98 -8.30 -9.19
C ASP A 293 -19.28 -8.96 -10.38
N PRO A 294 -20.02 -9.36 -11.44
CA PRO A 294 -19.41 -9.91 -12.65
C PRO A 294 -18.58 -8.87 -13.42
N GLU A 295 -18.91 -7.58 -13.32
CA GLU A 295 -18.12 -6.50 -13.89
C GLU A 295 -16.93 -6.21 -12.97
N LYS A 296 -15.72 -6.41 -13.47
CA LYS A 296 -14.48 -6.11 -12.73
C LYS A 296 -14.09 -4.65 -13.01
N TRP A 297 -14.78 -3.72 -12.38
CA TRP A 297 -14.61 -2.27 -12.60
C TRP A 297 -13.60 -1.63 -11.66
N LEU A 298 -13.30 -2.28 -10.53
CA LEU A 298 -12.37 -1.80 -9.52
C LEU A 298 -11.07 -2.61 -9.56
N ASP A 299 -9.94 -1.94 -9.73
CA ASP A 299 -8.62 -2.58 -9.81
C ASP A 299 -7.98 -2.75 -8.44
N ALA A 300 -8.22 -1.82 -7.52
CA ALA A 300 -7.69 -1.89 -6.17
C ALA A 300 -8.58 -1.17 -5.16
N PHE A 301 -8.44 -1.62 -3.93
CA PHE A 301 -9.12 -1.09 -2.75
C PHE A 301 -8.08 -0.83 -1.66
N THR A 302 -8.01 0.39 -1.15
CA THR A 302 -7.14 0.76 -0.02
C THR A 302 -7.97 0.86 1.24
N LEU A 303 -7.68 -0.01 2.21
CA LEU A 303 -8.25 0.13 3.54
C LEU A 303 -7.55 1.29 4.26
N TYR A 304 -8.28 2.24 4.75
CA TYR A 304 -7.80 3.31 5.60
C TYR A 304 -8.21 3.03 7.05
N GLN A 305 -7.26 2.66 7.93
CA GLN A 305 -5.85 2.34 7.79
C GLN A 305 -5.46 1.22 8.79
N PHE A 306 -4.15 0.89 8.89
CA PHE A 306 -3.72 -0.16 9.80
C PHE A 306 -3.92 0.24 11.27
N ARG A 307 -3.39 1.39 11.67
CA ARG A 307 -3.56 1.96 13.01
C ARG A 307 -4.16 3.36 12.92
N ASP A 308 -5.11 3.63 13.78
CA ASP A 308 -5.77 4.93 13.85
C ASP A 308 -6.30 5.16 15.27
N ASP A 309 -6.20 6.36 15.80
CA ASP A 309 -6.76 6.72 17.10
C ASP A 309 -8.27 7.02 17.01
N GLY A 310 -8.73 7.41 15.83
CA GLY A 310 -10.11 7.72 15.49
C GLY A 310 -10.98 6.51 15.12
N ARG A 311 -10.49 5.28 15.33
CA ARG A 311 -11.21 4.00 15.14
C ARG A 311 -11.56 3.64 13.69
N LEU A 312 -10.80 4.17 12.76
CA LEU A 312 -10.77 3.69 11.38
C LEU A 312 -9.75 2.55 11.20
N GLY A 313 -8.89 2.32 12.20
CA GLY A 313 -7.82 1.36 12.16
C GLY A 313 -8.25 -0.10 12.30
N LEU A 314 -7.40 -0.99 11.79
CA LEU A 314 -7.38 -2.41 12.17
C LEU A 314 -6.97 -2.58 13.63
N GLU A 315 -6.17 -1.65 14.13
CA GLU A 315 -5.82 -1.45 15.53
C GLU A 315 -6.13 -0.03 15.97
N VAL A 316 -6.49 0.14 17.24
CA VAL A 316 -6.53 1.45 17.89
C VAL A 316 -5.41 1.53 18.92
N THR A 317 -4.98 2.75 19.22
CA THR A 317 -3.95 2.98 20.25
C THR A 317 -4.45 2.55 21.64
N ASP A 318 -3.62 1.82 22.39
CA ASP A 318 -3.89 1.59 23.80
C ASP A 318 -3.81 2.93 24.56
N PRO A 319 -4.87 3.35 25.27
CA PRO A 319 -4.89 4.63 25.95
C PRO A 319 -3.87 4.74 27.10
N ASN A 320 -3.32 3.62 27.57
CA ASN A 320 -2.32 3.57 28.64
C ASN A 320 -0.89 3.41 28.11
N ASN A 321 -0.72 2.98 26.84
CA ASN A 321 0.58 2.80 26.22
C ASN A 321 0.49 2.99 24.69
N SER A 322 0.89 4.16 24.21
CA SER A 322 0.84 4.50 22.78
C SER A 322 1.70 3.61 21.87
N ASP A 323 2.60 2.81 22.45
CA ASP A 323 3.45 1.89 21.70
C ASP A 323 2.80 0.51 21.53
N VAL A 324 1.55 0.35 21.93
CA VAL A 324 0.77 -0.88 21.81
C VAL A 324 -0.53 -0.61 21.07
N GLY A 325 -0.90 -1.51 20.15
CA GLY A 325 -2.18 -1.52 19.46
C GLY A 325 -3.17 -2.50 20.08
N ILE A 326 -4.43 -2.10 20.14
CA ILE A 326 -5.55 -2.98 20.49
C ILE A 326 -6.24 -3.39 19.19
N GLU A 327 -6.17 -4.68 18.86
CA GLU A 327 -6.80 -5.24 17.68
C GLU A 327 -8.33 -5.02 17.69
N GLN A 328 -8.83 -4.56 16.55
CA GLN A 328 -10.26 -4.39 16.35
C GLN A 328 -10.85 -5.62 15.61
N PRO A 329 -12.14 -5.92 15.77
CA PRO A 329 -12.80 -7.05 15.09
C PRO A 329 -12.63 -7.02 13.56
N ILE A 330 -12.45 -5.84 12.97
CA ILE A 330 -12.20 -5.67 11.53
C ILE A 330 -10.87 -6.30 11.10
N LEU A 331 -9.86 -6.41 11.95
CA LEU A 331 -8.58 -7.01 11.61
C LEU A 331 -8.75 -8.45 11.15
N ALA A 332 -9.48 -9.26 11.90
CA ALA A 332 -9.72 -10.66 11.54
C ALA A 332 -10.46 -10.81 10.21
N SER A 333 -11.50 -10.01 9.98
CA SER A 333 -12.28 -10.07 8.75
C SER A 333 -11.50 -9.54 7.52
N TYR A 334 -10.63 -8.56 7.73
CA TYR A 334 -9.75 -8.06 6.70
C TYR A 334 -8.66 -9.07 6.34
N ARG A 335 -8.04 -9.71 7.35
CA ARG A 335 -7.08 -10.81 7.15
C ARG A 335 -7.71 -11.96 6.35
N GLU A 336 -8.93 -12.38 6.68
CA GLU A 336 -9.66 -13.37 5.90
C GLU A 336 -9.82 -12.95 4.43
N SER A 337 -10.16 -11.67 4.20
CA SER A 337 -10.36 -11.15 2.84
C SER A 337 -9.06 -11.13 2.02
N LEU A 338 -7.92 -10.83 2.64
CA LEU A 338 -6.61 -10.87 1.99
C LEU A 338 -6.27 -12.25 1.39
N HIS A 339 -6.78 -13.32 1.99
CA HIS A 339 -6.52 -14.70 1.56
C HIS A 339 -7.57 -15.22 0.54
N LYS A 340 -8.62 -14.46 0.25
CA LYS A 340 -9.61 -14.87 -0.77
C LYS A 340 -9.01 -14.82 -2.17
N PRO A 341 -9.31 -15.80 -3.05
CA PRO A 341 -8.78 -15.82 -4.43
C PRO A 341 -9.12 -14.60 -5.29
N PHE A 342 -10.14 -13.84 -4.90
CA PHE A 342 -10.55 -12.62 -5.56
C PHE A 342 -9.54 -11.48 -5.33
N PHE A 343 -8.99 -11.38 -4.12
CA PHE A 343 -8.08 -10.31 -3.71
C PHE A 343 -6.61 -10.72 -3.70
N SER A 344 -6.33 -12.00 -3.43
CA SER A 344 -4.96 -12.50 -3.28
C SER A 344 -4.19 -12.52 -4.60
N LYS A 345 -2.86 -12.51 -4.50
CA LYS A 345 -1.96 -12.72 -5.63
C LYS A 345 -2.17 -14.10 -6.23
N LYS A 346 -2.02 -14.20 -7.56
CA LYS A 346 -2.05 -15.47 -8.30
C LYS A 346 -0.65 -15.87 -8.68
N PHE A 347 -0.41 -17.17 -8.78
CA PHE A 347 0.88 -17.73 -9.18
C PHE A 347 0.70 -18.54 -10.47
N GLU A 348 1.48 -18.22 -11.48
CA GLU A 348 1.48 -18.88 -12.78
C GLU A 348 2.80 -19.61 -12.97
N VAL A 349 2.75 -20.92 -13.27
CA VAL A 349 3.94 -21.70 -13.55
C VAL A 349 4.49 -21.32 -14.92
N ALA A 350 5.73 -20.86 -14.96
CA ALA A 350 6.43 -20.45 -16.18
C ALA A 350 7.33 -21.53 -16.77
N GLY A 351 7.55 -22.63 -16.05
CA GLY A 351 8.34 -23.79 -16.50
C GLY A 351 9.26 -24.32 -15.42
N ASP A 352 9.97 -25.41 -15.74
CA ASP A 352 10.96 -26.02 -14.86
C ASP A 352 12.25 -25.20 -14.81
N VAL A 353 12.90 -25.16 -13.65
CA VAL A 353 14.18 -24.50 -13.46
C VAL A 353 15.13 -25.30 -12.59
N GLU A 354 16.41 -25.07 -12.80
CA GLU A 354 17.52 -25.58 -12.00
C GLU A 354 18.33 -24.42 -11.40
N LEU A 355 19.03 -24.69 -10.32
CA LEU A 355 19.93 -23.72 -9.68
C LEU A 355 21.27 -23.66 -10.45
N PRO A 356 21.92 -22.51 -10.53
CA PRO A 356 21.44 -21.20 -10.04
C PRO A 356 20.36 -20.61 -10.94
N VAL A 357 19.38 -19.94 -10.35
CA VAL A 357 18.28 -19.29 -11.07
C VAL A 357 18.35 -17.78 -10.91
N LYS A 358 18.18 -17.03 -12.01
CA LYS A 358 18.02 -15.58 -12.00
C LYS A 358 16.53 -15.24 -11.92
N LEU A 359 16.15 -14.46 -10.91
CA LEU A 359 14.79 -14.01 -10.65
C LEU A 359 14.70 -12.51 -10.85
N ARG A 360 13.61 -12.07 -11.44
CA ARG A 360 13.29 -10.66 -11.66
C ARG A 360 12.23 -10.20 -10.66
N TRP A 361 12.42 -9.01 -10.11
CA TRP A 361 11.41 -8.30 -9.36
C TRP A 361 11.14 -6.94 -10.01
N SER A 362 9.95 -6.73 -10.53
CA SER A 362 9.54 -5.43 -11.10
C SER A 362 8.67 -4.67 -10.09
N ASN A 363 7.52 -5.24 -9.76
CA ASN A 363 6.56 -4.67 -8.82
C ASN A 363 5.78 -5.79 -8.12
N ALA A 364 4.91 -5.42 -7.20
CA ALA A 364 4.13 -6.36 -6.37
C ALA A 364 3.19 -7.30 -7.17
N GLU A 365 2.95 -7.02 -8.43
CA GLU A 365 2.07 -7.80 -9.32
C GLU A 365 2.80 -8.34 -10.56
N ASP A 366 4.11 -8.09 -10.64
CA ASP A 366 4.97 -8.58 -11.73
C ASP A 366 6.35 -8.92 -11.16
N ALA A 367 6.49 -10.15 -10.69
CA ALA A 367 7.74 -10.69 -10.16
C ALA A 367 7.86 -12.17 -10.47
N GLU A 368 9.11 -12.63 -10.57
CA GLU A 368 9.47 -14.03 -10.74
C GLU A 368 9.86 -14.65 -9.39
N GLY A 369 9.48 -15.90 -9.19
CA GLY A 369 9.85 -16.70 -8.04
C GLY A 369 10.13 -18.15 -8.43
N ILE A 370 10.41 -18.95 -7.43
CA ILE A 370 10.47 -20.41 -7.55
C ILE A 370 9.45 -21.06 -6.61
N GLU A 371 8.92 -22.20 -7.03
CA GLU A 371 8.00 -23.03 -6.26
C GLU A 371 8.60 -24.40 -6.02
N ILE A 372 8.58 -24.84 -4.76
CA ILE A 372 9.14 -26.11 -4.29
C ILE A 372 8.02 -26.91 -3.63
N PRO A 373 7.74 -28.16 -4.02
CA PRO A 373 6.81 -29.02 -3.31
C PRO A 373 7.37 -29.44 -1.96
N VAL A 374 6.54 -29.44 -0.93
CA VAL A 374 6.86 -29.86 0.43
C VAL A 374 5.81 -30.84 0.91
N MET A 375 6.22 -32.07 1.21
CA MET A 375 5.31 -33.08 1.75
C MET A 375 5.21 -32.91 3.28
N ILE A 376 4.01 -32.73 3.80
CA ILE A 376 3.70 -32.69 5.22
C ILE A 376 2.90 -33.94 5.57
N GLU A 377 3.40 -34.76 6.47
CA GLU A 377 2.78 -36.07 6.82
C GLU A 377 1.66 -35.95 7.88
N LYS A 378 1.88 -35.12 8.87
CA LYS A 378 0.95 -34.81 10.00
C LYS A 378 1.34 -33.48 10.62
N ASP A 379 0.63 -33.03 11.64
CA ASP A 379 1.02 -31.85 12.42
C ASP A 379 2.44 -32.04 12.98
N PRO A 380 3.40 -31.17 12.66
CA PRO A 380 4.75 -31.26 13.19
C PRO A 380 4.84 -30.74 14.61
N HIS A 381 5.81 -31.24 15.37
CA HIS A 381 6.22 -30.64 16.64
C HIS A 381 7.20 -29.47 16.46
N PHE A 382 7.92 -29.47 15.33
CA PHE A 382 8.84 -28.41 14.98
C PHE A 382 8.93 -28.27 13.46
N THR A 383 8.94 -27.04 12.96
CA THR A 383 9.14 -26.74 11.55
C THR A 383 9.81 -25.39 11.37
N GLU A 384 10.94 -25.37 10.68
CA GLU A 384 11.63 -24.13 10.31
C GLU A 384 12.15 -24.18 8.87
N LEU A 385 12.31 -23.02 8.27
CA LEU A 385 13.13 -22.81 7.09
C LEU A 385 14.53 -22.39 7.54
N TYR A 386 15.53 -23.18 7.20
CA TYR A 386 16.92 -22.90 7.52
C TYR A 386 17.69 -22.46 6.28
N PHE A 387 18.33 -21.30 6.38
CA PHE A 387 19.07 -20.66 5.29
C PHE A 387 20.57 -20.86 5.45
N LYS A 388 21.23 -21.30 4.38
CA LYS A 388 22.68 -21.55 4.31
C LYS A 388 23.33 -20.64 3.28
N ASP A 389 24.64 -20.54 3.38
CA ASP A 389 25.55 -19.95 2.38
C ASP A 389 25.09 -18.55 1.93
N ASP A 390 24.93 -18.35 0.63
CA ASP A 390 24.51 -17.10 0.01
C ASP A 390 23.11 -16.66 0.42
N LEU A 391 22.20 -17.60 0.73
CA LEU A 391 20.85 -17.28 1.16
C LEU A 391 20.80 -16.50 2.48
N ILE A 392 21.82 -16.62 3.35
CA ILE A 392 21.86 -15.88 4.60
C ILE A 392 21.79 -14.36 4.34
N ASN A 393 22.50 -13.91 3.30
CA ASN A 393 22.59 -12.49 2.96
C ASN A 393 21.53 -12.02 1.94
N GLN A 394 20.71 -12.91 1.43
CA GLN A 394 19.62 -12.56 0.51
C GLN A 394 18.41 -11.99 1.25
N ASN A 395 17.75 -11.04 0.61
CA ASN A 395 16.44 -10.55 1.01
C ASN A 395 15.38 -11.40 0.30
N LEU A 396 14.51 -12.06 1.06
CA LEU A 396 13.53 -12.99 0.49
C LEU A 396 12.13 -12.72 1.05
N MET A 397 11.15 -12.79 0.16
CA MET A 397 9.75 -12.98 0.52
C MET A 397 9.37 -14.42 0.24
N LEU A 398 8.74 -15.04 1.20
CA LEU A 398 8.38 -16.45 1.19
C LEU A 398 6.88 -16.59 1.33
N GLU A 399 6.29 -17.52 0.62
CA GLU A 399 4.88 -17.88 0.81
C GLU A 399 4.79 -19.37 1.09
N PHE A 400 4.11 -19.74 2.18
CA PHE A 400 3.85 -21.11 2.56
C PHE A 400 2.41 -21.23 3.08
N GLY A 401 1.65 -22.11 2.45
CA GLY A 401 0.27 -22.36 2.86
C GLY A 401 -0.66 -21.14 2.81
N GLY A 402 -0.41 -20.17 1.97
CA GLY A 402 -1.16 -18.91 1.87
C GLY A 402 -0.59 -17.79 2.74
N TRP A 403 0.30 -18.09 3.67
CA TRP A 403 0.93 -17.08 4.51
C TRP A 403 2.25 -16.61 3.94
N TRP A 404 2.52 -15.30 4.09
CA TRP A 404 3.75 -14.67 3.68
C TRP A 404 4.68 -14.43 4.85
N PHE A 405 5.96 -14.62 4.62
CA PHE A 405 7.04 -14.44 5.57
C PHE A 405 8.13 -13.58 4.95
N TYR A 406 8.75 -12.75 5.76
CA TYR A 406 9.88 -11.92 5.35
C TYR A 406 11.17 -12.41 5.97
N LYS A 407 12.16 -12.66 5.11
CA LYS A 407 13.52 -12.98 5.53
C LYS A 407 14.45 -11.84 5.16
N LYS A 408 14.87 -11.09 6.15
CA LYS A 408 15.89 -10.04 5.98
C LYS A 408 17.31 -10.63 5.90
N PRO A 409 18.29 -9.92 5.28
CA PRO A 409 19.69 -10.30 5.29
C PRO A 409 20.20 -10.58 6.70
N GLY A 410 21.03 -11.62 6.85
CA GLY A 410 21.58 -12.06 8.13
C GLY A 410 20.72 -13.05 8.93
N VAL A 411 19.44 -13.22 8.59
CA VAL A 411 18.54 -14.19 9.25
C VAL A 411 18.85 -15.60 8.74
N LYS A 412 19.00 -16.54 9.67
CA LYS A 412 19.34 -17.95 9.39
C LYS A 412 18.14 -18.89 9.43
N CYS A 413 17.09 -18.53 10.16
CA CYS A 413 15.90 -19.36 10.33
C CYS A 413 14.63 -18.53 10.28
N ILE A 414 13.56 -19.13 9.76
CA ILE A 414 12.19 -18.65 9.90
C ILE A 414 11.36 -19.80 10.47
N ASP A 415 10.69 -19.53 11.59
CA ASP A 415 9.75 -20.45 12.23
C ASP A 415 8.44 -20.49 11.45
N LEU A 416 7.99 -21.68 11.07
CA LEU A 416 6.71 -21.92 10.42
C LEU A 416 5.63 -22.45 11.38
N MET A 417 5.95 -22.69 12.65
CA MET A 417 5.01 -23.28 13.61
C MET A 417 3.75 -22.44 13.80
N SER A 418 3.84 -21.09 13.68
CA SER A 418 2.69 -20.20 13.74
C SER A 418 1.60 -20.58 12.72
N TRP A 419 2.00 -20.99 11.51
CA TRP A 419 1.06 -21.48 10.50
C TRP A 419 0.36 -22.77 10.95
N PHE A 420 1.09 -23.74 11.51
CA PHE A 420 0.55 -25.04 11.94
C PHE A 420 -0.36 -24.92 13.17
N PHE A 421 -0.15 -23.92 14.04
CA PHE A 421 -1.06 -23.65 15.15
C PHE A 421 -2.45 -23.21 14.70
N GLU A 422 -2.54 -22.45 13.62
CA GLU A 422 -3.81 -22.02 13.04
C GLU A 422 -4.39 -23.04 12.03
N ASN A 423 -3.53 -23.84 11.37
CA ASN A 423 -3.90 -24.70 10.25
C ASN A 423 -3.46 -26.15 10.50
N LYS A 424 -4.32 -26.93 11.14
CA LYS A 424 -4.00 -28.33 11.48
C LYS A 424 -3.92 -29.24 10.25
N ILE A 425 -2.92 -30.10 10.23
CA ILE A 425 -2.75 -31.14 9.21
C ILE A 425 -3.32 -32.47 9.72
N THR A 426 -4.44 -32.88 9.16
CA THR A 426 -5.14 -34.13 9.57
C THR A 426 -4.84 -35.33 8.69
N ALA A 427 -4.19 -35.12 7.55
CA ALA A 427 -3.77 -36.18 6.61
C ALA A 427 -2.55 -35.71 5.81
N PRO A 428 -1.71 -36.63 5.31
CA PRO A 428 -0.57 -36.27 4.49
C PRO A 428 -1.01 -35.42 3.28
N GLN A 429 -0.32 -34.30 3.04
CA GLN A 429 -0.60 -33.40 1.92
C GLN A 429 0.68 -32.76 1.38
N GLU A 430 0.68 -32.51 0.08
CA GLU A 430 1.71 -31.71 -0.56
C GLU A 430 1.37 -30.22 -0.43
N MET A 431 2.28 -29.48 0.16
CA MET A 431 2.24 -28.03 0.22
C MET A 431 3.28 -27.42 -0.72
N LYS A 432 3.24 -26.13 -0.90
CA LYS A 432 4.18 -25.41 -1.75
C LYS A 432 4.86 -24.32 -0.95
N LEU A 433 6.20 -24.32 -1.03
CA LEU A 433 7.02 -23.19 -0.60
C LEU A 433 7.36 -22.36 -1.83
N ARG A 434 6.99 -21.08 -1.82
CA ARG A 434 7.31 -20.12 -2.87
C ARG A 434 8.32 -19.11 -2.36
N ILE A 435 9.31 -18.79 -3.19
CA ILE A 435 10.44 -17.94 -2.83
C ILE A 435 10.60 -16.86 -3.88
N PHE A 436 10.65 -15.62 -3.40
CA PHE A 436 10.83 -14.40 -4.20
C PHE A 436 11.97 -13.58 -3.61
N ALA A 437 12.64 -12.79 -4.43
CA ALA A 437 13.80 -12.00 -4.02
C ALA A 437 13.63 -10.52 -4.40
N PRO A 438 12.84 -9.73 -3.64
CA PRO A 438 12.78 -8.28 -3.86
C PRO A 438 14.10 -7.58 -3.45
N PRO A 439 14.33 -6.33 -3.87
CA PRO A 439 15.57 -5.62 -3.58
C PRO A 439 15.78 -5.40 -2.07
N ALA A 440 16.95 -5.79 -1.57
CA ALA A 440 17.27 -5.72 -0.13
C ALA A 440 17.36 -4.28 0.42
N ASP A 441 17.76 -3.34 -0.42
CA ASP A 441 17.79 -1.91 -0.10
C ASP A 441 16.48 -1.18 -0.44
N GLY A 442 15.48 -1.90 -0.95
CA GLY A 442 14.20 -1.33 -1.38
C GLY A 442 14.27 -0.54 -2.68
N LYS A 443 15.41 -0.52 -3.36
CA LYS A 443 15.63 0.29 -4.58
C LYS A 443 15.87 -0.58 -5.81
N ASN A 444 15.25 -0.24 -6.92
CA ASN A 444 15.59 -0.80 -8.22
C ASN A 444 16.74 0.02 -8.82
N HIS A 445 17.76 -0.68 -9.30
CA HIS A 445 18.90 -0.03 -9.94
C HIS A 445 18.82 -0.16 -11.47
N PRO A 446 19.29 0.84 -12.22
CA PRO A 446 19.37 0.74 -13.67
C PRO A 446 20.18 -0.46 -14.11
N PHE A 447 19.69 -1.18 -15.10
CA PHE A 447 20.38 -2.36 -15.61
C PHE A 447 21.79 -2.02 -16.11
N GLY A 448 22.81 -2.71 -15.56
CA GLY A 448 24.22 -2.57 -15.98
C GLY A 448 24.90 -1.26 -15.57
N LYS A 449 24.33 -0.48 -14.64
CA LYS A 449 24.95 0.73 -14.11
C LYS A 449 24.88 0.80 -12.60
N ASP A 450 25.96 1.27 -12.01
CA ASP A 450 25.99 1.68 -10.62
C ASP A 450 25.36 3.08 -10.51
N GLY A 451 24.44 3.26 -9.57
CA GLY A 451 23.80 4.53 -9.31
C GLY A 451 22.58 4.84 -10.20
N LEU A 452 21.98 6.00 -9.96
CA LEU A 452 20.85 6.49 -10.72
C LEU A 452 21.31 7.07 -12.06
N PRO A 453 20.60 6.78 -13.16
CA PRO A 453 20.88 7.43 -14.41
C PRO A 453 20.54 8.92 -14.31
N ASP A 454 21.22 9.73 -15.07
CA ASP A 454 20.77 11.06 -15.44
C ASP A 454 19.46 10.97 -16.23
N PHE A 455 19.03 12.07 -16.85
CA PHE A 455 17.77 12.14 -17.60
C PHE A 455 17.71 11.27 -18.86
N CYS A 456 18.74 10.51 -19.16
CA CYS A 456 18.75 9.57 -20.26
C CYS A 456 19.51 8.30 -19.92
N VAL A 457 19.13 7.21 -20.59
CA VAL A 457 19.80 5.91 -20.54
C VAL A 457 20.24 5.55 -21.96
N ASN A 458 21.54 5.30 -22.15
CA ASN A 458 22.09 4.97 -23.45
C ASN A 458 21.71 6.00 -24.56
N GLY A 459 21.65 7.28 -24.19
CA GLY A 459 21.31 8.37 -25.12
C GLY A 459 19.82 8.54 -25.42
N LYS A 460 18.94 7.74 -24.80
CA LYS A 460 17.48 7.88 -24.90
C LYS A 460 16.93 8.60 -23.69
N ALA A 461 15.95 9.47 -23.87
CA ALA A 461 15.19 10.03 -22.76
C ALA A 461 14.51 8.92 -21.96
N LEU A 462 14.33 9.10 -20.64
CA LEU A 462 13.74 8.06 -19.78
C LEU A 462 12.38 7.57 -20.28
N ARG A 463 11.55 8.45 -20.82
CA ARG A 463 10.25 8.12 -21.41
C ARG A 463 10.32 7.21 -22.64
N GLU A 464 11.48 7.11 -23.29
CA GLU A 464 11.73 6.27 -24.46
C GLU A 464 12.27 4.89 -24.09
N VAL A 465 12.59 4.68 -22.81
CA VAL A 465 13.05 3.40 -22.30
C VAL A 465 11.81 2.66 -21.79
N PRO A 466 11.50 1.45 -22.31
CA PRO A 466 10.36 0.68 -21.88
C PRO A 466 10.35 0.48 -20.37
N ASP A 467 9.17 0.60 -19.76
CA ASP A 467 8.96 0.27 -18.34
C ASP A 467 9.49 -1.14 -18.07
N GLY A 468 10.23 -1.27 -16.99
CA GLY A 468 10.73 -2.55 -16.56
C GLY A 468 12.06 -2.97 -17.14
N GLU A 469 12.59 -2.29 -18.16
CA GLU A 469 13.90 -2.65 -18.70
C GLU A 469 15.07 -2.18 -17.84
N TRP A 470 14.91 -1.08 -17.10
CA TRP A 470 16.00 -0.52 -16.32
C TRP A 470 15.58 0.11 -14.99
N MET A 471 14.40 0.72 -14.88
CA MET A 471 13.97 1.39 -13.65
C MET A 471 13.14 0.49 -12.74
N ASN A 472 12.29 -0.35 -13.31
CA ASN A 472 11.35 -1.16 -12.56
C ASN A 472 11.86 -2.58 -12.27
N ASN A 473 12.97 -3.00 -12.90
CA ASN A 473 13.49 -4.34 -12.71
C ASN A 473 14.67 -4.35 -11.74
N TYR A 474 14.59 -5.28 -10.81
CA TYR A 474 15.68 -5.76 -9.99
C TYR A 474 15.92 -7.24 -10.29
N TYR A 475 17.16 -7.68 -10.25
CA TYR A 475 17.52 -9.07 -10.48
C TYR A 475 18.32 -9.63 -9.32
N ALA A 476 17.92 -10.79 -8.86
CA ALA A 476 18.66 -11.58 -7.88
C ALA A 476 19.00 -12.95 -8.46
N VAL A 477 20.12 -13.54 -8.03
CA VAL A 477 20.49 -14.92 -8.36
C VAL A 477 20.40 -15.76 -7.11
N LEU A 478 19.59 -16.82 -7.15
CA LEU A 478 19.53 -17.83 -6.10
C LEU A 478 20.36 -19.02 -6.53
N SER A 479 21.42 -19.32 -5.76
CA SER A 479 22.32 -20.45 -6.00
C SER A 479 21.93 -21.68 -5.18
N SER A 480 21.08 -21.51 -4.18
CA SER A 480 20.56 -22.57 -3.31
C SER A 480 19.10 -22.28 -2.91
N VAL A 481 18.49 -23.22 -2.21
CA VAL A 481 17.16 -23.09 -1.60
C VAL A 481 17.25 -23.38 -0.10
N PRO A 482 16.32 -22.85 0.73
CA PRO A 482 16.33 -23.17 2.15
C PRO A 482 16.11 -24.66 2.39
N GLU A 483 16.72 -25.16 3.44
CA GLU A 483 16.42 -26.46 4.00
C GLU A 483 15.15 -26.37 4.83
N ILE A 484 14.17 -27.22 4.55
CA ILE A 484 12.97 -27.33 5.37
C ILE A 484 13.24 -28.39 6.41
N ARG A 485 13.24 -28.01 7.69
CA ARG A 485 13.41 -28.89 8.83
C ARG A 485 12.07 -29.14 9.45
N ILE A 486 11.66 -30.41 9.49
CA ILE A 486 10.39 -30.83 10.06
C ILE A 486 10.68 -31.96 11.02
N ASP A 487 10.18 -31.84 12.26
CA ASP A 487 10.22 -32.91 13.23
C ASP A 487 8.79 -33.24 13.69
N TYR A 488 8.47 -34.51 13.57
CA TYR A 488 7.16 -35.07 13.93
C TYR A 488 7.14 -35.74 15.31
N GLU A 489 8.30 -35.86 15.95
CA GLU A 489 8.42 -36.42 17.27
C GLU A 489 8.71 -35.31 18.29
N PRO A 490 8.21 -35.44 19.52
CA PRO A 490 8.53 -34.49 20.57
C PRO A 490 10.05 -34.41 20.78
N VAL A 491 10.59 -33.23 20.95
CA VAL A 491 12.01 -33.00 21.22
C VAL A 491 12.41 -33.50 22.62
N VAL A 492 11.42 -33.75 23.48
CA VAL A 492 11.63 -34.24 24.85
C VAL A 492 11.99 -35.71 24.80
N GLY A 493 13.17 -36.06 25.27
CA GLY A 493 13.59 -37.46 25.39
C GLY A 493 12.69 -38.23 26.39
N ALA A 494 12.61 -39.54 26.21
CA ALA A 494 11.80 -40.42 27.04
C ALA A 494 12.15 -40.36 28.56
N ASP A 495 13.34 -39.82 28.88
CA ASP A 495 13.85 -39.68 30.25
C ASP A 495 13.55 -38.30 30.87
N ASP A 496 12.99 -37.37 30.14
CA ASP A 496 12.60 -36.06 30.63
C ASP A 496 11.20 -36.13 31.23
N GLU A 497 11.07 -36.82 32.36
CA GLU A 497 9.89 -36.65 33.23
C GLU A 497 9.91 -35.22 33.77
N TYR A 498 9.05 -34.35 33.30
CA TYR A 498 8.73 -33.11 33.97
C TYR A 498 8.08 -33.45 35.31
N LYS A 499 8.87 -33.48 36.38
CA LYS A 499 8.34 -33.41 37.72
C LYS A 499 7.88 -31.98 37.96
N ILE A 500 6.58 -31.75 37.87
CA ILE A 500 5.97 -30.53 38.38
C ILE A 500 5.89 -30.76 39.91
N ASP A 501 6.79 -30.13 40.66
CA ASP A 501 6.72 -30.06 42.11
C ASP A 501 5.60 -29.11 42.56
#